data_2f51b1bfc5b279e0ea2145c45799f176
#
_entry.id   2f51b1bfc5b279e0ea2145c45799f176
#
_cell.length_a   1.000
_cell.length_b   1.000
_cell.length_c   1.000
_cell.angle_alpha   90.00
_cell.angle_beta   90.00
_cell.angle_gamma   90.00
#
_symmetry.space_group_name_H-M   'P 1'
#
loop_
_entity.id
_entity.type
_entity.pdbx_description
1 polymer ?
#
loop_
_entity_poly.entity_id
_entity_poly.type
_entity_poly.pdbx_seq_one_letter_code
_entity_poly.pdbx_strand_id
1 'polypeptide(L)'
;MRKVKIATENQHKIQTIVKTMEKFLDEKILFEGFRSDSGVPEQPLDEQVIKGAENRISSLKQLIKATEYDYLISCEGGIINLYDNWFNVHIVIIEDKEGNRSTGLSQGYPIPEKNIQEIQEQGLAKVLDKNFNGKGGMRILTKEMRRREHFIEEATLMAISGLESNKMW
;
A
#
# COMPACT_ATOMS: atom_id res chain seq x y z
N MET A 1 -5.65 -23.19 4.24
CA MET A 1 -6.15 -21.89 3.75
C MET A 1 -5.79 -20.83 4.79
N ARG A 2 -4.90 -19.91 4.46
CA ARG A 2 -4.38 -18.88 5.37
C ARG A 2 -5.41 -17.79 5.59
N LYS A 3 -5.43 -17.25 6.81
CA LYS A 3 -6.31 -16.14 7.23
C LYS A 3 -5.56 -14.83 7.13
N VAL A 4 -6.07 -13.90 6.36
CA VAL A 4 -5.43 -12.60 6.10
C VAL A 4 -6.36 -11.47 6.57
N LYS A 5 -5.85 -10.58 7.42
CA LYS A 5 -6.56 -9.40 7.87
C LYS A 5 -5.92 -8.16 7.25
N ILE A 6 -6.73 -7.34 6.60
CA ILE A 6 -6.26 -6.22 5.78
C ILE A 6 -6.77 -4.91 6.38
N ALA A 7 -5.86 -4.00 6.66
CA ALA A 7 -6.11 -2.70 7.31
C ALA A 7 -6.73 -1.68 6.34
N THR A 8 -7.80 -2.05 5.65
CA THR A 8 -8.58 -1.18 4.78
C THR A 8 -9.96 -1.79 4.47
N GLU A 9 -10.94 -0.95 4.23
CA GLU A 9 -12.26 -1.35 3.68
C GLU A 9 -12.37 -1.07 2.18
N ASN A 10 -11.34 -0.46 1.57
CA ASN A 10 -11.34 -0.18 0.13
C ASN A 10 -11.26 -1.46 -0.69
N GLN A 11 -12.37 -1.81 -1.35
CA GLN A 11 -12.51 -3.06 -2.10
C GLN A 11 -11.47 -3.24 -3.21
N HIS A 12 -11.09 -2.15 -3.90
CA HIS A 12 -10.04 -2.23 -4.93
C HIS A 12 -8.67 -2.58 -4.34
N LYS A 13 -8.31 -1.98 -3.20
CA LYS A 13 -7.07 -2.35 -2.49
C LYS A 13 -7.12 -3.81 -2.04
N ILE A 14 -8.23 -4.22 -1.40
CA ILE A 14 -8.41 -5.59 -0.90
C ILE A 14 -8.26 -6.60 -2.04
N GLN A 15 -8.99 -6.43 -3.13
CA GLN A 15 -8.97 -7.35 -4.28
C GLN A 15 -7.57 -7.47 -4.89
N THR A 16 -6.84 -6.35 -5.01
CA THR A 16 -5.47 -6.36 -5.54
C THR A 16 -4.53 -7.12 -4.62
N ILE A 17 -4.57 -6.83 -3.31
CA ILE A 17 -3.74 -7.51 -2.30
C ILE A 17 -4.05 -9.02 -2.29
N VAL A 18 -5.33 -9.39 -2.20
CA VAL A 18 -5.77 -10.80 -2.16
C VAL A 18 -5.30 -11.55 -3.40
N LYS A 19 -5.53 -11.01 -4.58
CA LYS A 19 -5.11 -11.64 -5.85
C LYS A 19 -3.59 -11.84 -5.92
N THR A 20 -2.83 -10.87 -5.44
CA THR A 20 -1.36 -10.96 -5.42
C THR A 20 -0.89 -12.01 -4.43
N MET A 21 -1.48 -12.05 -3.24
CA MET A 21 -1.17 -13.05 -2.21
C MET A 21 -1.50 -14.46 -2.68
N GLU A 22 -2.70 -14.68 -3.23
CA GLU A 22 -3.12 -15.99 -3.75
C GLU A 22 -2.20 -16.49 -4.86
N LYS A 23 -1.81 -15.60 -5.76
CA LYS A 23 -0.88 -15.94 -6.85
C LYS A 23 0.52 -16.30 -6.34
N PHE A 24 1.03 -15.57 -5.34
CA PHE A 24 2.35 -15.83 -4.78
C PHE A 24 2.38 -17.12 -3.96
N LEU A 25 1.35 -17.34 -3.15
CA LEU A 25 1.25 -18.50 -2.24
C LEU A 25 0.75 -19.78 -2.92
N ASP A 26 0.28 -19.68 -4.16
CA ASP A 26 -0.38 -20.76 -4.92
C ASP A 26 -1.51 -21.42 -4.14
N GLU A 27 -2.26 -20.62 -3.37
CA GLU A 27 -3.43 -21.10 -2.61
C GLU A 27 -4.51 -20.02 -2.48
N LYS A 28 -5.74 -20.44 -2.23
CA LYS A 28 -6.82 -19.54 -1.83
C LYS A 28 -6.63 -19.09 -0.38
N ILE A 29 -6.95 -17.83 -0.10
CA ILE A 29 -6.87 -17.26 1.25
C ILE A 29 -8.26 -16.86 1.75
N LEU A 30 -8.44 -16.91 3.08
CA LEU A 30 -9.58 -16.29 3.75
C LEU A 30 -9.16 -14.86 4.14
N PHE A 31 -9.91 -13.88 3.71
CA PHE A 31 -9.56 -12.48 3.98
C PHE A 31 -10.71 -11.70 4.60
N GLU A 32 -10.34 -10.67 5.33
CA GLU A 32 -11.27 -9.71 5.92
C GLU A 32 -10.62 -8.33 5.97
N GLY A 33 -11.37 -7.31 5.53
CA GLY A 33 -10.95 -5.91 5.56
C GLY A 33 -11.46 -5.20 6.80
N PHE A 34 -10.64 -4.32 7.38
CA PHE A 34 -10.97 -3.57 8.59
C PHE A 34 -10.71 -2.08 8.38
N ARG A 35 -11.62 -1.27 8.89
CA ARG A 35 -11.35 0.15 9.02
C ARG A 35 -10.20 0.36 9.99
N SER A 36 -9.18 1.09 9.57
CA SER A 36 -8.01 1.41 10.38
C SER A 36 -7.58 2.85 10.13
N ASP A 37 -7.23 3.54 11.19
CA ASP A 37 -6.69 4.89 11.09
C ASP A 37 -5.19 4.82 10.79
N SER A 38 -4.74 5.66 9.86
CA SER A 38 -3.32 5.82 9.57
C SER A 38 -2.61 6.77 10.54
N GLY A 39 -3.37 7.66 11.19
CA GLY A 39 -2.80 8.69 12.07
C GLY A 39 -1.84 9.67 11.38
N VAL A 40 -1.88 9.75 10.05
CA VAL A 40 -1.09 10.67 9.24
C VAL A 40 -2.02 11.51 8.36
N PRO A 41 -1.53 12.63 7.77
CA PRO A 41 -2.33 13.43 6.84
C PRO A 41 -2.89 12.61 5.67
N GLU A 42 -3.97 13.10 5.03
CA GLU A 42 -4.58 12.45 3.86
C GLU A 42 -3.60 12.24 2.70
N GLN A 43 -2.63 13.18 2.56
CA GLN A 43 -1.51 13.07 1.64
C GLN A 43 -0.20 12.93 2.45
N PRO A 44 0.22 11.71 2.79
CA PRO A 44 1.46 11.49 3.52
C PRO A 44 2.70 11.81 2.67
N LEU A 45 3.73 12.35 3.31
CA LEU A 45 5.02 12.65 2.70
C LEU A 45 6.16 11.94 3.45
N ASP A 46 7.13 11.45 2.70
CA ASP A 46 8.36 10.85 3.21
C ASP A 46 8.09 9.80 4.29
N GLU A 47 8.63 9.95 5.49
CA GLU A 47 8.45 9.02 6.60
C GLU A 47 6.98 8.83 7.04
N GLN A 48 6.10 9.78 6.72
CA GLN A 48 4.68 9.64 7.04
C GLN A 48 4.04 8.47 6.28
N VAL A 49 4.55 8.11 5.10
CA VAL A 49 3.99 7.03 4.29
C VAL A 49 4.16 5.68 5.01
N ILE A 50 5.38 5.39 5.46
CA ILE A 50 5.65 4.17 6.22
C ILE A 50 4.97 4.21 7.59
N LYS A 51 4.99 5.37 8.26
CA LYS A 51 4.33 5.55 9.54
C LYS A 51 2.83 5.29 9.49
N GLY A 52 2.17 5.75 8.43
CA GLY A 52 0.74 5.46 8.20
C GLY A 52 0.48 3.96 8.05
N ALA A 53 1.31 3.25 7.29
CA ALA A 53 1.20 1.81 7.15
C ALA A 53 1.43 1.07 8.49
N GLU A 54 2.42 1.47 9.29
CA GLU A 54 2.68 0.92 10.63
C GLU A 54 1.54 1.15 11.60
N ASN A 55 0.98 2.36 11.63
CA ASN A 55 -0.16 2.70 12.49
C ASN A 55 -1.38 1.83 12.17
N ARG A 56 -1.62 1.54 10.89
CA ARG A 56 -2.69 0.63 10.46
C ARG A 56 -2.50 -0.80 10.95
N ILE A 57 -1.27 -1.35 10.90
CA ILE A 57 -0.96 -2.66 11.50
C ILE A 57 -1.20 -2.63 13.01
N SER A 58 -0.73 -1.58 13.70
CA SER A 58 -0.92 -1.42 15.14
C SER A 58 -2.40 -1.34 15.51
N SER A 59 -3.22 -0.66 14.70
CA SER A 59 -4.67 -0.60 14.86
C SER A 59 -5.32 -1.98 14.73
N LEU A 60 -4.93 -2.79 13.75
CA LEU A 60 -5.43 -4.17 13.62
C LEU A 60 -5.09 -5.02 14.84
N LYS A 61 -3.87 -4.92 15.35
CA LYS A 61 -3.43 -5.68 16.54
C LYS A 61 -4.22 -5.36 17.81
N GLN A 62 -4.82 -4.19 17.90
CA GLN A 62 -5.71 -3.83 19.00
C GLN A 62 -7.11 -4.47 18.87
N LEU A 63 -7.51 -4.79 17.65
CA LEU A 63 -8.85 -5.32 17.35
C LEU A 63 -8.88 -6.85 17.23
N ILE A 64 -7.76 -7.48 16.85
CA ILE A 64 -7.70 -8.87 16.42
C ILE A 64 -6.65 -9.63 17.22
N LYS A 65 -7.02 -10.81 17.74
CA LYS A 65 -6.08 -11.67 18.46
C LYS A 65 -5.14 -12.40 17.48
N ALA A 66 -3.91 -12.67 17.91
CA ALA A 66 -2.90 -13.38 17.09
C ALA A 66 -3.35 -14.78 16.62
N THR A 67 -4.30 -15.40 17.31
CA THR A 67 -4.88 -16.72 16.93
C THR A 67 -5.88 -16.63 15.76
N GLU A 68 -6.27 -15.42 15.34
CA GLU A 68 -7.32 -15.21 14.36
C GLU A 68 -6.79 -14.93 12.95
N TYR A 69 -5.47 -14.83 12.78
CA TYR A 69 -4.84 -14.56 11.50
C TYR A 69 -3.50 -15.30 11.32
N ASP A 70 -3.11 -15.46 10.07
CA ASP A 70 -1.75 -15.87 9.67
C ASP A 70 -0.96 -14.65 9.20
N TYR A 71 -1.64 -13.66 8.57
CA TYR A 71 -1.02 -12.39 8.13
C TYR A 71 -1.89 -11.18 8.45
N LEU A 72 -1.25 -10.10 8.90
CA LEU A 72 -1.77 -8.75 8.92
C LEU A 72 -1.16 -7.96 7.77
N ILE A 73 -1.97 -7.22 7.03
CA ILE A 73 -1.52 -6.43 5.88
C ILE A 73 -2.04 -5.00 5.98
N SER A 74 -1.14 -4.04 5.77
CA SER A 74 -1.50 -2.65 5.55
C SER A 74 -0.95 -2.13 4.23
N CYS A 75 -1.61 -1.13 3.66
CA CYS A 75 -1.18 -0.46 2.44
C CYS A 75 -1.43 1.04 2.56
N GLU A 76 -0.37 1.83 2.44
CA GLU A 76 -0.43 3.29 2.40
C GLU A 76 0.17 3.82 1.10
N GLY A 77 -0.43 4.89 0.57
CA GLY A 77 0.10 5.60 -0.60
C GLY A 77 0.53 6.99 -0.21
N GLY A 78 1.59 7.49 -0.80
CA GLY A 78 2.09 8.82 -0.52
C GLY A 78 3.19 9.25 -1.48
N ILE A 79 3.86 10.33 -1.14
CA ILE A 79 4.94 10.89 -1.94
C ILE A 79 6.21 10.89 -1.12
N ILE A 80 7.30 10.43 -1.70
CA ILE A 80 8.62 10.41 -1.08
C ILE A 80 9.61 11.21 -1.91
N ASN A 81 10.57 11.84 -1.23
CA ASN A 81 11.72 12.48 -1.87
C ASN A 81 12.91 11.53 -1.83
N LEU A 82 13.45 11.23 -3.00
CA LEU A 82 14.69 10.45 -3.15
C LEU A 82 15.62 11.19 -4.11
N TYR A 83 16.81 11.52 -3.63
CA TYR A 83 17.84 12.22 -4.45
C TYR A 83 17.30 13.50 -5.11
N ASP A 84 16.61 14.33 -4.32
CA ASP A 84 15.99 15.59 -4.77
C ASP A 84 14.91 15.42 -5.86
N ASN A 85 14.34 14.22 -5.97
CA ASN A 85 13.22 13.93 -6.86
C ASN A 85 12.03 13.39 -6.06
N TRP A 86 10.85 13.84 -6.43
CA TRP A 86 9.60 13.41 -5.79
C TRP A 86 8.94 12.25 -6.53
N PHE A 87 8.51 11.25 -5.79
CA PHE A 87 7.86 10.06 -6.35
C PHE A 87 6.58 9.70 -5.60
N ASN A 88 5.51 9.45 -6.34
CA ASN A 88 4.34 8.77 -5.79
C ASN A 88 4.64 7.27 -5.68
N VAL A 89 4.42 6.72 -4.49
CA VAL A 89 4.68 5.31 -4.16
C VAL A 89 3.52 4.72 -3.37
N HIS A 90 3.48 3.38 -3.30
CA HIS A 90 2.72 2.64 -2.30
C HIS A 90 3.67 1.81 -1.46
N ILE A 91 3.41 1.77 -0.16
CA ILE A 91 4.10 0.92 0.80
C ILE A 91 3.09 -0.11 1.31
N VAL A 92 3.49 -1.37 1.31
CA VAL A 92 2.74 -2.48 1.91
C VAL A 92 3.58 -3.07 3.03
N ILE A 93 3.00 -3.22 4.20
CA ILE A 93 3.59 -3.98 5.31
C ILE A 93 2.81 -5.27 5.46
N ILE A 94 3.51 -6.40 5.53
CA ILE A 94 2.96 -7.70 5.89
C ILE A 94 3.65 -8.16 7.17
N GLU A 95 2.86 -8.57 8.15
CA GLU A 95 3.34 -9.13 9.40
C GLU A 95 2.68 -10.49 9.61
N ASP A 96 3.48 -11.52 9.92
CA ASP A 96 2.96 -12.84 10.27
C ASP A 96 2.53 -12.92 11.74
N LYS A 97 1.88 -14.02 12.12
CA LYS A 97 1.39 -14.24 13.49
C LYS A 97 2.51 -14.40 14.52
N GLU A 98 3.74 -14.71 14.09
CA GLU A 98 4.96 -14.77 14.90
C GLU A 98 5.55 -13.37 15.12
N GLY A 99 5.08 -12.34 14.43
CA GLY A 99 5.56 -10.96 14.51
C GLY A 99 6.69 -10.63 13.54
N ASN A 100 7.07 -11.55 12.65
CA ASN A 100 8.02 -11.24 11.58
C ASN A 100 7.36 -10.29 10.59
N ARG A 101 8.10 -9.29 10.15
CA ARG A 101 7.58 -8.22 9.31
C ARG A 101 8.44 -8.01 8.08
N SER A 102 7.78 -7.73 6.97
CA SER A 102 8.43 -7.26 5.74
C SER A 102 7.69 -6.06 5.17
N THR A 103 8.45 -5.18 4.54
CA THR A 103 7.94 -3.97 3.88
C THR A 103 8.25 -4.05 2.39
N GLY A 104 7.21 -3.91 1.58
CA GLY A 104 7.34 -3.80 0.12
C GLY A 104 7.08 -2.37 -0.34
N LEU A 105 7.91 -1.90 -1.24
CA LEU A 105 7.80 -0.61 -1.90
C LEU A 105 7.42 -0.84 -3.37
N SER A 106 6.46 -0.07 -3.87
CA SER A 106 6.16 -0.08 -5.30
C SER A 106 7.23 0.65 -6.12
N GLN A 107 7.17 0.52 -7.43
CA GLN A 107 7.84 1.49 -8.32
C GLN A 107 7.39 2.92 -7.98
N GLY A 108 8.29 3.90 -8.18
CA GLY A 108 7.99 5.30 -8.00
C GLY A 108 7.51 5.96 -9.30
N TYR A 109 6.40 6.71 -9.25
CA TYR A 109 6.02 7.58 -10.35
C TYR A 109 6.54 9.00 -10.08
N PRO A 110 7.37 9.59 -10.97
CA PRO A 110 7.95 10.91 -10.73
C PRO A 110 6.89 12.01 -10.74
N ILE A 111 6.93 12.87 -9.72
CA ILE A 111 6.06 14.03 -9.56
C ILE A 111 6.89 15.29 -9.81
N PRO A 112 6.46 16.19 -10.70
CA PRO A 112 7.15 17.47 -10.90
C PRO A 112 7.12 18.31 -9.63
N GLU A 113 8.27 18.88 -9.24
CA GLU A 113 8.42 19.67 -8.02
C GLU A 113 7.41 20.81 -7.93
N LYS A 114 7.13 21.48 -9.04
CA LYS A 114 6.13 22.55 -9.13
C LYS A 114 4.72 22.19 -8.68
N ASN A 115 4.40 20.89 -8.64
CA ASN A 115 3.08 20.39 -8.25
C ASN A 115 3.03 19.96 -6.77
N ILE A 116 4.17 19.87 -6.08
CA ILE A 116 4.23 19.32 -4.72
C ILE A 116 3.41 20.14 -3.74
N GLN A 117 3.51 21.48 -3.79
CA GLN A 117 2.72 22.34 -2.91
C GLN A 117 1.21 22.12 -3.11
N GLU A 118 0.71 22.14 -4.35
CA GLU A 118 -0.71 21.90 -4.64
C GLU A 118 -1.15 20.51 -4.16
N ILE A 119 -0.29 19.50 -4.35
CA ILE A 119 -0.57 18.12 -3.91
C ILE A 119 -0.61 18.03 -2.39
N GLN A 120 0.26 18.71 -1.67
CA GLN A 120 0.24 18.76 -0.20
C GLN A 120 -1.06 19.36 0.33
N GLU A 121 -1.55 20.41 -0.32
CA GLU A 121 -2.76 21.12 0.09
C GLU A 121 -4.05 20.36 -0.27
N GLN A 122 -4.11 19.72 -1.43
CA GLN A 122 -5.34 19.16 -2.00
C GLN A 122 -5.36 17.62 -2.07
N GLY A 123 -4.20 16.98 -1.98
CA GLY A 123 -4.00 15.55 -2.23
C GLY A 123 -3.78 15.23 -3.71
N LEU A 124 -2.91 14.26 -3.98
CA LEU A 124 -2.55 13.85 -5.35
C LEU A 124 -3.77 13.42 -6.17
N ALA A 125 -4.71 12.71 -5.57
CA ALA A 125 -5.90 12.24 -6.28
C ALA A 125 -6.73 13.40 -6.84
N LYS A 126 -6.97 14.44 -6.03
CA LYS A 126 -7.73 15.63 -6.46
C LYS A 126 -7.01 16.43 -7.53
N VAL A 127 -5.68 16.58 -7.41
CA VAL A 127 -4.87 17.27 -8.43
C VAL A 127 -4.91 16.51 -9.75
N LEU A 128 -4.80 15.19 -9.73
CA LEU A 128 -4.91 14.36 -10.92
C LEU A 128 -6.32 14.39 -11.52
N ASP A 129 -7.35 14.31 -10.70
CA ASP A 129 -8.75 14.36 -11.17
C ASP A 129 -9.09 15.70 -11.83
N LYS A 130 -8.62 16.82 -11.25
CA LYS A 130 -8.76 18.17 -11.83
C LYS A 130 -8.05 18.25 -13.19
N ASN A 131 -6.85 17.75 -13.30
CA ASN A 131 -6.03 17.84 -14.52
C ASN A 131 -6.47 16.86 -15.61
N PHE A 132 -7.11 15.75 -15.25
CA PHE A 132 -7.48 14.66 -16.16
C PHE A 132 -8.97 14.30 -16.16
N ASN A 133 -9.84 15.21 -15.67
CA ASN A 133 -11.29 15.06 -15.67
C ASN A 133 -11.78 13.72 -15.06
N GLY A 134 -11.20 13.29 -13.95
CA GLY A 134 -11.60 12.07 -13.24
C GLY A 134 -11.28 10.75 -13.97
N LYS A 135 -10.50 10.80 -15.05
CA LYS A 135 -10.20 9.61 -15.87
C LYS A 135 -9.05 8.73 -15.36
N GLY A 136 -8.62 8.93 -14.10
CA GLY A 136 -7.53 8.17 -13.50
C GLY A 136 -6.14 8.65 -14.00
N GLY A 137 -5.57 9.64 -13.29
CA GLY A 137 -4.36 10.34 -13.73
C GLY A 137 -3.20 9.41 -14.09
N MET A 138 -2.90 8.39 -13.25
CA MET A 138 -1.81 7.44 -13.53
C MET A 138 -2.03 6.67 -14.84
N ARG A 139 -3.26 6.29 -15.13
CA ARG A 139 -3.62 5.60 -16.35
C ARG A 139 -3.31 6.46 -17.59
N ILE A 140 -3.69 7.75 -17.55
CA ILE A 140 -3.44 8.68 -18.66
C ILE A 140 -1.95 8.99 -18.77
N LEU A 141 -1.29 9.34 -17.67
CA LEU A 141 0.13 9.69 -17.64
C LEU A 141 1.05 8.57 -18.13
N THR A 142 0.64 7.34 -17.95
CA THR A 142 1.37 6.15 -18.41
C THR A 142 0.83 5.56 -19.71
N LYS A 143 -0.03 6.29 -20.43
CA LYS A 143 -0.64 5.85 -21.70
C LYS A 143 -1.27 4.45 -21.57
N GLU A 144 -2.10 4.25 -20.57
CA GLU A 144 -2.80 3.00 -20.23
C GLU A 144 -1.90 1.84 -19.75
N MET A 145 -0.59 2.02 -19.71
CA MET A 145 0.34 0.93 -19.34
C MET A 145 0.35 0.64 -17.85
N ARG A 146 0.00 1.59 -16.98
CA ARG A 146 -0.06 1.41 -15.54
C ARG A 146 -1.31 2.04 -14.95
N ARG A 147 -1.82 1.39 -13.91
CA ARG A 147 -2.92 1.86 -13.06
C ARG A 147 -2.49 1.77 -11.61
N ARG A 148 -3.27 2.36 -10.71
CA ARG A 148 -2.99 2.33 -9.27
C ARG A 148 -2.82 0.91 -8.72
N GLU A 149 -3.59 -0.04 -9.25
CA GLU A 149 -3.55 -1.44 -8.86
C GLU A 149 -2.15 -2.05 -9.05
N HIS A 150 -1.45 -1.72 -10.11
CA HIS A 150 -0.10 -2.25 -10.37
C HIS A 150 0.91 -1.82 -9.30
N PHE A 151 0.79 -0.61 -8.75
CA PHE A 151 1.65 -0.15 -7.66
C PHE A 151 1.37 -0.94 -6.37
N ILE A 152 0.10 -1.20 -6.06
CA ILE A 152 -0.29 -2.00 -4.90
C ILE A 152 0.13 -3.46 -5.09
N GLU A 153 -0.05 -4.03 -6.29
CA GLU A 153 0.39 -5.38 -6.65
C GLU A 153 1.89 -5.55 -6.42
N GLU A 154 2.71 -4.63 -6.94
CA GLU A 154 4.17 -4.70 -6.78
C GLU A 154 4.60 -4.55 -5.33
N ALA A 155 4.07 -3.59 -4.59
CA ALA A 155 4.40 -3.42 -3.18
C ALA A 155 3.99 -4.65 -2.37
N THR A 156 2.83 -5.26 -2.65
CA THR A 156 2.36 -6.50 -1.99
C THR A 156 3.28 -7.67 -2.32
N LEU A 157 3.65 -7.83 -3.59
CA LEU A 157 4.55 -8.88 -4.03
C LEU A 157 5.92 -8.77 -3.34
N MET A 158 6.49 -7.56 -3.28
CA MET A 158 7.78 -7.34 -2.60
C MET A 158 7.68 -7.61 -1.11
N ALA A 159 6.60 -7.21 -0.46
CA ALA A 159 6.41 -7.47 0.97
C ALA A 159 6.31 -8.97 1.27
N ILE A 160 5.48 -9.72 0.56
CA ILE A 160 5.34 -11.16 0.81
C ILE A 160 6.60 -11.93 0.42
N SER A 161 7.24 -11.57 -0.68
CA SER A 161 8.51 -12.18 -1.07
C SER A 161 9.59 -11.98 -0.01
N GLY A 162 9.74 -10.75 0.51
CA GLY A 162 10.68 -10.45 1.58
C GLY A 162 10.40 -11.24 2.86
N LEU A 163 9.12 -11.37 3.24
CA LEU A 163 8.73 -12.13 4.43
C LEU A 163 9.05 -13.62 4.29
N GLU A 164 8.69 -14.22 3.16
CA GLU A 164 8.93 -15.64 2.93
C GLU A 164 10.41 -15.96 2.66
N SER A 165 11.16 -15.06 1.98
CA SER A 165 12.58 -15.27 1.71
C SER A 165 13.46 -15.07 2.93
N ASN A 166 13.05 -14.36 3.98
CA ASN A 166 13.80 -14.25 5.23
C ASN A 166 14.09 -15.62 5.87
N LYS A 167 13.30 -16.64 5.53
CA LYS A 167 13.53 -18.03 5.95
C LYS A 167 14.65 -18.70 5.16
N MET A 168 15.13 -18.09 4.08
CA MET A 168 16.13 -18.63 3.15
C MET A 168 17.50 -17.95 3.30
N TRP A 169 17.57 -16.78 3.96
CA TRP A 169 18.77 -16.04 4.27
C TRP A 169 19.33 -16.42 5.64
#